data_42fa92b5a5967ac13e9e67a931f66d14
#
_entry.id   42fa92b5a5967ac13e9e67a931f66d14
#
_cell.length_a   1.000
_cell.length_b   1.000
_cell.length_c   1.000
_cell.angle_alpha   90.00
_cell.angle_beta   90.00
_cell.angle_gamma   90.00
#
_symmetry.space_group_name_H-M   'P 1'
#
loop_
_entity.id
_entity.type
_entity.pdbx_description
1 polymer ?
#
loop_
_entity_poly.entity_id
_entity_poly.type
_entity_poly.pdbx_seq_one_letter_code
_entity_poly.pdbx_strand_id
1 'polypeptide(L)'
;MKITAKEVKQILEKKYSKPEYEIFFEVSSSTGNGNSTRYADAVSFNTFSSRGYKITGFEIKVNRNDLLKELKSPEKAEEIFKYCDEWYLVVANNILKETDEVPDNWGIMEINENLRIKVLRKSKKNFNVILDRKFVASLLREKNRPLKKNFGSRKTNQGRIQ
;
A
#
# COMPACT_ATOMS: atom_id res chain seq x y z
N MET A 1 -13.78 -2.62 -17.44
CA MET A 1 -12.99 -1.38 -17.18
C MET A 1 -11.75 -1.75 -16.40
N LYS A 2 -10.58 -1.23 -16.79
CA LYS A 2 -9.31 -1.59 -16.12
C LYS A 2 -9.09 -0.65 -14.94
N ILE A 3 -9.12 -1.18 -13.71
CA ILE A 3 -8.87 -0.41 -12.48
C ILE A 3 -7.41 0.05 -12.41
N THR A 4 -7.19 1.23 -11.87
CA THR A 4 -5.86 1.82 -11.62
C THR A 4 -5.43 1.66 -10.16
N ALA A 5 -4.12 1.71 -9.89
CA ALA A 5 -3.60 1.69 -8.52
C ALA A 5 -4.13 2.87 -7.68
N LYS A 6 -4.38 4.03 -8.32
CA LYS A 6 -4.99 5.19 -7.65
C LYS A 6 -6.40 4.89 -7.15
N GLU A 7 -7.22 4.23 -7.98
CA GLU A 7 -8.59 3.85 -7.59
C GLU A 7 -8.57 2.80 -6.47
N VAL A 8 -7.64 1.84 -6.51
CA VAL A 8 -7.45 0.88 -5.41
C VAL A 8 -7.11 1.60 -4.10
N LYS A 9 -6.19 2.58 -4.13
CA LYS A 9 -5.86 3.40 -2.96
C LYS A 9 -7.08 4.14 -2.41
N GLN A 10 -7.91 4.71 -3.26
CA GLN A 10 -9.17 5.38 -2.85
C GLN A 10 -10.16 4.40 -2.19
N ILE A 11 -10.25 3.17 -2.68
CA ILE A 11 -11.08 2.12 -2.09
C ILE A 11 -10.55 1.72 -0.71
N LEU A 12 -9.23 1.55 -0.57
CA LEU A 12 -8.60 1.27 0.73
C LEU A 12 -8.81 2.44 1.71
N GLU A 13 -8.67 3.68 1.28
CA GLU A 13 -8.89 4.87 2.11
C GLU A 13 -10.31 4.94 2.67
N LYS A 14 -11.32 4.57 1.86
CA LYS A 14 -12.71 4.48 2.33
C LYS A 14 -12.91 3.35 3.34
N LYS A 15 -12.27 2.19 3.12
CA LYS A 15 -12.39 1.04 4.02
C LYS A 15 -11.69 1.27 5.35
N TYR A 16 -10.49 1.85 5.31
CA TYR A 16 -9.64 2.11 6.47
C TYR A 16 -9.67 3.59 6.84
N SER A 17 -10.86 4.08 7.23
CA SER A 17 -11.11 5.48 7.46
C SER A 17 -11.17 5.84 8.95
N LYS A 18 -10.98 7.13 9.24
CA LYS A 18 -11.19 7.69 10.59
C LYS A 18 -12.62 7.49 11.09
N PRO A 19 -12.84 7.40 12.41
CA PRO A 19 -11.82 7.52 13.46
C PRO A 19 -11.04 6.23 13.78
N GLU A 20 -11.49 5.08 13.29
CA GLU A 20 -10.93 3.77 13.65
C GLU A 20 -9.55 3.54 13.08
N TYR A 21 -9.28 4.06 11.87
CA TYR A 21 -8.02 3.86 11.17
C TYR A 21 -7.36 5.17 10.75
N GLU A 22 -6.02 5.14 10.76
CA GLU A 22 -5.20 6.01 9.92
C GLU A 22 -4.61 5.15 8.80
N ILE A 23 -4.64 5.66 7.56
CA ILE A 23 -4.00 5.01 6.42
C ILE A 23 -2.93 5.93 5.83
N PHE A 24 -1.82 5.32 5.44
CA PHE A 24 -0.64 5.97 4.88
C PHE A 24 -0.33 5.31 3.54
N PHE A 25 0.07 6.08 2.54
CA PHE A 25 0.42 5.57 1.22
C PHE A 25 1.90 5.79 0.94
N GLU A 26 2.50 4.91 0.11
CA GLU A 26 3.94 4.95 -0.25
C GLU A 26 4.85 5.00 0.99
N VAL A 27 4.59 4.13 1.94
CA VAL A 27 5.32 4.10 3.22
C VAL A 27 6.65 3.41 3.05
N SER A 28 7.74 4.11 3.38
CA SER A 28 9.07 3.51 3.38
C SER A 28 9.41 2.82 4.70
N SER A 29 10.29 1.82 4.64
CA SER A 29 10.81 1.13 5.82
C SER A 29 11.66 2.03 6.73
N SER A 30 12.21 3.12 6.18
CA SER A 30 13.01 4.09 6.93
C SER A 30 13.02 5.47 6.29
N THR A 31 13.43 6.50 7.05
CA THR A 31 13.55 7.90 6.62
C THR A 31 14.96 8.31 6.22
N GLY A 32 15.89 7.39 5.98
CA GLY A 32 17.28 7.69 5.64
C GLY A 32 17.61 7.49 4.16
N ASN A 33 18.71 8.05 3.69
CA ASN A 33 19.30 7.79 2.38
C ASN A 33 20.06 6.45 2.37
N GLY A 34 19.39 5.36 2.72
CA GLY A 34 19.98 4.02 2.67
C GLY A 34 19.73 3.36 1.31
N ASN A 35 20.68 2.55 0.85
CA ASN A 35 20.72 1.94 -0.47
C ASN A 35 19.65 0.87 -0.75
N SER A 36 18.66 0.64 0.11
CA SER A 36 17.58 -0.33 -0.12
C SER A 36 16.30 -0.01 0.65
N THR A 37 15.85 1.23 0.54
CA THR A 37 14.55 1.59 1.12
C THR A 37 13.44 0.87 0.38
N ARG A 38 12.69 0.05 1.09
CA ARG A 38 11.47 -0.60 0.58
C ARG A 38 10.25 0.21 0.91
N TYR A 39 9.26 0.12 0.03
CA TYR A 39 7.98 0.82 0.18
C TYR A 39 6.86 -0.20 0.25
N ALA A 40 5.90 0.04 1.15
CA ALA A 40 4.57 -0.52 1.04
C ALA A 40 3.69 0.47 0.28
N ASP A 41 2.82 -0.02 -0.60
CA ASP A 41 1.88 0.84 -1.31
C ASP A 41 0.91 1.52 -0.35
N ALA A 42 0.52 0.83 0.73
CA ALA A 42 -0.24 1.39 1.83
C ALA A 42 0.06 0.68 3.17
N VAL A 43 -0.16 1.40 4.27
CA VAL A 43 -0.16 0.86 5.63
C VAL A 43 -1.34 1.46 6.37
N SER A 44 -2.21 0.64 6.97
CA SER A 44 -3.26 1.08 7.88
C SER A 44 -2.86 0.80 9.32
N PHE A 45 -3.16 1.75 10.20
CA PHE A 45 -2.99 1.63 11.64
C PHE A 45 -4.35 1.74 12.31
N ASN A 46 -4.79 0.68 13.01
CA ASN A 46 -6.00 0.75 13.82
C ASN A 46 -5.72 1.50 15.11
N THR A 47 -6.50 2.53 15.40
CA THR A 47 -6.28 3.43 16.56
C THR A 47 -7.10 3.04 17.78
N PHE A 48 -7.91 1.96 17.70
CA PHE A 48 -8.75 1.51 18.79
C PHE A 48 -8.08 0.40 19.62
N SER A 49 -8.05 0.58 20.96
CA SER A 49 -7.52 -0.42 21.88
C SER A 49 -8.24 -1.77 21.79
N SER A 50 -9.55 -1.75 21.57
CA SER A 50 -10.38 -2.95 21.38
C SER A 50 -10.00 -3.77 20.15
N ARG A 51 -9.25 -3.21 19.21
CA ARG A 51 -8.72 -3.86 18.00
C ARG A 51 -7.23 -4.14 18.08
N GLY A 52 -6.60 -3.90 19.25
CA GLY A 52 -5.19 -4.20 19.51
C GLY A 52 -4.19 -3.33 18.77
N TYR A 53 -4.60 -2.13 18.31
CA TYR A 53 -3.72 -1.20 17.58
C TYR A 53 -3.04 -1.82 16.35
N LYS A 54 -3.74 -2.71 15.67
CA LYS A 54 -3.21 -3.52 14.58
C LYS A 54 -2.68 -2.67 13.42
N ILE A 55 -1.51 -3.06 12.91
CA ILE A 55 -0.88 -2.49 11.72
C ILE A 55 -1.03 -3.49 10.57
N THR A 56 -1.58 -3.04 9.44
CA THR A 56 -1.74 -3.87 8.25
C THR A 56 -1.04 -3.21 7.06
N GLY A 57 -0.13 -3.95 6.43
CA GLY A 57 0.54 -3.51 5.21
C GLY A 57 -0.15 -4.04 3.95
N PHE A 58 -0.03 -3.30 2.85
CA PHE A 58 -0.65 -3.63 1.58
C PHE A 58 0.33 -3.43 0.42
N GLU A 59 0.37 -4.42 -0.45
CA GLU A 59 1.01 -4.36 -1.76
C GLU A 59 -0.07 -4.40 -2.84
N ILE A 60 -0.08 -3.43 -3.77
CA ILE A 60 -1.15 -3.26 -4.77
C ILE A 60 -0.64 -3.65 -6.15
N LYS A 61 -1.33 -4.58 -6.80
CA LYS A 61 -1.03 -4.98 -8.19
C LYS A 61 -2.29 -4.91 -9.05
N VAL A 62 -2.24 -4.09 -10.09
CA VAL A 62 -3.38 -3.88 -11.01
C VAL A 62 -3.15 -4.47 -12.40
N ASN A 63 -1.97 -5.02 -12.65
CA ASN A 63 -1.69 -5.76 -13.88
C ASN A 63 -0.90 -7.05 -13.61
N ARG A 64 -1.06 -7.98 -14.54
CA ARG A 64 -0.50 -9.33 -14.41
C ARG A 64 1.03 -9.36 -14.36
N ASN A 65 1.68 -8.54 -15.18
CA ASN A 65 3.15 -8.55 -15.27
C ASN A 65 3.81 -8.06 -13.97
N ASP A 66 3.23 -7.03 -13.34
CA ASP A 66 3.76 -6.51 -12.07
C ASP A 66 3.48 -7.47 -10.92
N LEU A 67 2.33 -8.15 -10.94
CA LEU A 67 2.06 -9.23 -10.00
C LEU A 67 3.09 -10.35 -10.09
N LEU A 68 3.39 -10.84 -11.29
CA LEU A 68 4.38 -11.91 -11.50
C LEU A 68 5.80 -11.49 -11.08
N LYS A 69 6.18 -10.23 -11.29
CA LYS A 69 7.46 -9.70 -10.80
C LYS A 69 7.54 -9.71 -9.28
N GLU A 70 6.44 -9.32 -8.60
CA GLU A 70 6.38 -9.33 -7.14
C GLU A 70 6.52 -10.75 -6.59
N LEU A 71 5.78 -11.71 -7.16
CA LEU A 71 5.80 -13.10 -6.72
C LEU A 71 7.13 -13.81 -6.96
N LYS A 72 8.01 -13.30 -7.84
CA LYS A 72 9.38 -13.83 -8.04
C LYS A 72 10.35 -13.46 -6.92
N SER A 73 10.07 -12.41 -6.15
CA SER A 73 10.98 -11.92 -5.10
C SER A 73 10.18 -11.44 -3.89
N PRO A 74 9.37 -12.31 -3.28
CA PRO A 74 8.48 -11.94 -2.16
C PRO A 74 9.25 -11.54 -0.90
N GLU A 75 10.51 -11.99 -0.75
CA GLU A 75 11.41 -11.62 0.36
C GLU A 75 11.62 -10.10 0.47
N LYS A 76 11.42 -9.37 -0.62
CA LYS A 76 11.52 -7.91 -0.63
C LYS A 76 10.49 -7.22 0.25
N ALA A 77 9.33 -7.83 0.45
CA ALA A 77 8.29 -7.31 1.32
C ALA A 77 8.64 -7.45 2.81
N GLU A 78 9.51 -8.41 3.18
CA GLU A 78 9.88 -8.68 4.57
C GLU A 78 10.50 -7.47 5.28
N GLU A 79 11.21 -6.61 4.57
CA GLU A 79 11.82 -5.40 5.14
C GLU A 79 10.79 -4.44 5.76
N ILE A 80 9.56 -4.46 5.27
CA ILE A 80 8.48 -3.62 5.78
C ILE A 80 7.39 -4.44 6.48
N PHE A 81 7.19 -5.69 6.07
CA PHE A 81 6.25 -6.60 6.71
C PHE A 81 6.58 -6.84 8.19
N LYS A 82 7.86 -6.87 8.58
CA LYS A 82 8.28 -7.00 9.99
C LYS A 82 7.66 -5.97 10.94
N TYR A 83 7.16 -4.85 10.42
CA TYR A 83 6.49 -3.80 11.18
C TYR A 83 4.96 -3.95 11.22
N CYS A 84 4.43 -4.93 10.50
CA CYS A 84 2.99 -5.13 10.34
C CYS A 84 2.54 -6.43 11.01
N ASP A 85 1.36 -6.40 11.63
CA ASP A 85 0.69 -7.59 12.18
C ASP A 85 0.16 -8.49 11.05
N GLU A 86 -0.27 -7.88 9.95
CA GLU A 86 -0.82 -8.54 8.77
C GLU A 86 -0.29 -7.89 7.50
N TRP A 87 -0.21 -8.69 6.44
CA TRP A 87 0.21 -8.23 5.12
C TRP A 87 -0.74 -8.75 4.04
N TYR A 88 -1.21 -7.88 3.18
CA TYR A 88 -2.14 -8.23 2.12
C TYR A 88 -1.60 -7.84 0.74
N LEU A 89 -1.66 -8.79 -0.17
CA LEU A 89 -1.60 -8.55 -1.60
C LEU A 89 -2.99 -8.13 -2.08
N VAL A 90 -3.11 -6.92 -2.59
CA VAL A 90 -4.36 -6.37 -3.13
C VAL A 90 -4.28 -6.39 -4.65
N VAL A 91 -5.12 -7.20 -5.28
CA VAL A 91 -5.09 -7.41 -6.73
C VAL A 91 -6.35 -6.88 -7.41
N ALA A 92 -6.20 -6.44 -8.65
CA ALA A 92 -7.34 -6.17 -9.51
C ALA A 92 -8.05 -7.48 -9.88
N ASN A 93 -9.32 -7.38 -10.26
CA ASN A 93 -10.13 -8.54 -10.68
C ASN A 93 -9.45 -9.35 -11.80
N ASN A 94 -9.47 -10.65 -11.68
CA ASN A 94 -8.99 -11.62 -12.67
C ASN A 94 -7.49 -11.60 -13.03
N ILE A 95 -6.63 -10.88 -12.28
CA ILE A 95 -5.18 -10.91 -12.55
C ILE A 95 -4.44 -12.00 -11.78
N LEU A 96 -4.97 -12.43 -10.64
CA LEU A 96 -4.45 -13.57 -9.87
C LEU A 96 -5.04 -14.87 -10.41
N LYS A 97 -4.20 -15.90 -10.57
CA LYS A 97 -4.60 -17.24 -11.01
C LYS A 97 -4.39 -18.25 -9.90
N GLU A 98 -5.14 -19.35 -9.91
CA GLU A 98 -5.00 -20.44 -8.94
C GLU A 98 -3.59 -21.06 -8.91
N THR A 99 -2.89 -20.99 -10.03
CA THR A 99 -1.51 -21.49 -10.17
C THR A 99 -0.45 -20.56 -9.63
N ASP A 100 -0.80 -19.36 -9.16
CA ASP A 100 0.16 -18.39 -8.65
C ASP A 100 0.54 -18.70 -7.20
N GLU A 101 1.84 -18.79 -6.96
CA GLU A 101 2.40 -19.05 -5.64
C GLU A 101 2.53 -17.76 -4.83
N VAL A 102 1.47 -17.39 -4.10
CA VAL A 102 1.50 -16.28 -3.15
C VAL A 102 1.96 -16.81 -1.80
N PRO A 103 2.94 -16.16 -1.12
CA PRO A 103 3.42 -16.61 0.19
C PRO A 103 2.27 -16.91 1.16
N ASP A 104 2.39 -18.01 1.89
CA ASP A 104 1.32 -18.54 2.76
C ASP A 104 0.95 -17.61 3.93
N ASN A 105 1.87 -16.75 4.35
CA ASN A 105 1.65 -15.76 5.39
C ASN A 105 0.97 -14.48 4.89
N TRP A 106 0.91 -14.26 3.57
CA TRP A 106 0.20 -13.11 3.01
C TRP A 106 -1.30 -13.38 2.91
N GLY A 107 -2.10 -12.39 3.22
CA GLY A 107 -3.50 -12.35 2.85
C GLY A 107 -3.66 -11.93 1.37
N ILE A 108 -4.82 -12.20 0.82
CA ILE A 108 -5.18 -11.83 -0.55
C ILE A 108 -6.52 -11.10 -0.54
N MET A 109 -6.53 -9.91 -1.08
CA MET A 109 -7.71 -9.12 -1.34
C MET A 109 -7.86 -8.89 -2.85
N GLU A 110 -9.06 -9.05 -3.38
CA GLU A 110 -9.36 -8.74 -4.76
C GLU A 110 -10.34 -7.56 -4.83
N ILE A 111 -10.08 -6.63 -5.72
CA ILE A 111 -11.05 -5.60 -6.07
C ILE A 111 -11.90 -6.12 -7.22
N ASN A 112 -13.15 -6.44 -6.93
CA ASN A 112 -14.07 -7.00 -7.92
C ASN A 112 -14.56 -5.94 -8.94
N GLU A 113 -15.35 -6.38 -9.90
CA GLU A 113 -15.91 -5.53 -10.97
C GLU A 113 -16.78 -4.37 -10.46
N ASN A 114 -17.37 -4.53 -9.28
CA ASN A 114 -18.18 -3.50 -8.61
C ASN A 114 -17.35 -2.58 -7.69
N LEU A 115 -16.02 -2.58 -7.85
CA LEU A 115 -15.08 -1.80 -7.03
C LEU A 115 -15.16 -2.09 -5.52
N ARG A 116 -15.52 -3.32 -5.16
CA ARG A 116 -15.60 -3.79 -3.77
C ARG A 116 -14.45 -4.72 -3.44
N ILE A 117 -13.97 -4.61 -2.20
CA ILE A 117 -12.94 -5.52 -1.68
C ILE A 117 -13.56 -6.87 -1.34
N LYS A 118 -13.02 -7.92 -1.91
CA LYS A 118 -13.28 -9.32 -1.55
C LYS A 118 -12.02 -9.91 -0.93
N VAL A 119 -12.10 -10.41 0.29
CA VAL A 119 -10.99 -11.13 0.92
C VAL A 119 -11.02 -12.57 0.43
N LEU A 120 -10.03 -12.97 -0.37
CA LEU A 120 -9.88 -14.32 -0.88
C LEU A 120 -9.14 -15.22 0.12
N ARG A 121 -8.17 -14.67 0.84
CA ARG A 121 -7.40 -15.35 1.88
C ARG A 121 -7.04 -14.36 2.99
N LYS A 122 -7.27 -14.74 4.25
CA LYS A 122 -6.81 -13.92 5.39
C LYS A 122 -5.31 -14.03 5.56
N SER A 123 -4.66 -12.93 5.91
CA SER A 123 -3.24 -12.93 6.31
C SER A 123 -3.05 -13.76 7.56
N LYS A 124 -1.94 -14.48 7.64
CA LYS A 124 -1.47 -15.02 8.92
C LYS A 124 -0.96 -13.87 9.77
N LYS A 125 -1.20 -13.96 11.09
CA LYS A 125 -0.75 -12.96 12.04
C LYS A 125 0.76 -13.07 12.25
N ASN A 126 1.46 -11.94 12.14
CA ASN A 126 2.85 -11.84 12.56
C ASN A 126 2.92 -11.58 14.06
N PHE A 127 3.48 -12.53 14.82
CA PHE A 127 3.63 -12.40 16.28
C PHE A 127 4.95 -11.71 16.70
N ASN A 128 5.84 -11.43 15.74
CA ASN A 128 7.14 -10.84 15.95
C ASN A 128 7.24 -9.42 15.40
N VAL A 129 6.15 -8.65 15.52
CA VAL A 129 6.11 -7.27 15.02
C VAL A 129 7.13 -6.41 15.76
N ILE A 130 7.94 -5.70 14.98
CA ILE A 130 8.91 -4.74 15.48
C ILE A 130 8.38 -3.34 15.21
N LEU A 131 8.28 -2.52 16.24
CA LEU A 131 7.94 -1.11 16.08
C LEU A 131 9.16 -0.26 16.45
N ASP A 132 9.90 0.22 15.46
CA ASP A 132 11.04 1.08 15.67
C ASP A 132 10.74 2.56 15.34
N ARG A 133 11.62 3.44 15.83
CA ARG A 133 11.46 4.89 15.64
C ARG A 133 11.58 5.31 14.17
N LYS A 134 12.37 4.60 13.36
CA LYS A 134 12.55 4.91 11.93
C LYS A 134 11.26 4.66 11.16
N PHE A 135 10.58 3.54 11.45
CA PHE A 135 9.29 3.23 10.84
C PHE A 135 8.21 4.23 11.27
N VAL A 136 8.13 4.56 12.58
CA VAL A 136 7.20 5.58 13.07
C VAL A 136 7.45 6.93 12.41
N ALA A 137 8.70 7.36 12.30
CA ALA A 137 9.06 8.60 11.62
C ALA A 137 8.65 8.59 10.14
N SER A 138 8.76 7.44 9.46
CA SER A 138 8.30 7.27 8.08
C SER A 138 6.79 7.48 7.95
N LEU A 139 5.98 6.87 8.83
CA LEU A 139 4.53 7.08 8.85
C LEU A 139 4.16 8.55 9.05
N LEU A 140 4.76 9.21 10.03
CA LEU A 140 4.49 10.63 10.33
C LEU A 140 4.87 11.55 9.16
N ARG A 141 5.95 11.23 8.46
CA ARG A 141 6.44 11.98 7.31
C ARG A 141 5.48 11.88 6.12
N GLU A 142 4.95 10.70 5.84
CA GLU A 142 3.96 10.51 4.77
C GLU A 142 2.65 11.25 5.06
N LYS A 143 2.18 11.24 6.31
CA LYS A 143 0.98 11.99 6.72
C LYS A 143 1.11 13.50 6.47
N ASN A 144 2.30 14.06 6.68
CA ASN A 144 2.57 15.49 6.56
C ASN A 144 3.07 15.90 5.17
N ARG A 145 3.15 14.97 4.22
CA ARG A 145 3.57 15.30 2.85
C ARG A 145 2.53 16.22 2.22
N PRO A 146 2.92 17.43 1.79
CA PRO A 146 1.98 18.31 1.12
C PRO A 146 1.44 17.61 -0.13
N LEU A 147 0.12 17.66 -0.33
CA LEU A 147 -0.51 17.21 -1.57
C LEU A 147 0.25 17.85 -2.73
N LYS A 148 0.81 17.05 -3.64
CA LYS A 148 1.43 17.56 -4.85
C LYS A 148 0.35 18.34 -5.59
N LYS A 149 0.39 19.68 -5.49
CA LYS A 149 -0.39 20.55 -6.35
C LYS A 149 0.08 20.26 -7.77
N ASN A 150 -0.79 19.70 -8.59
CA ASN A 150 -0.56 19.65 -10.04
C ASN A 150 -0.56 21.09 -10.54
N PHE A 151 0.61 21.74 -10.51
CA PHE A 151 0.80 22.96 -11.27
C PHE A 151 0.84 22.55 -12.75
N GLY A 152 -0.33 22.57 -13.36
CA GLY A 152 -0.43 22.63 -14.81
C GLY A 152 0.34 23.88 -15.26
N SER A 153 1.48 23.67 -15.86
CA SER A 153 2.24 24.73 -16.54
C SER A 153 1.41 25.24 -17.70
N ARG A 154 0.62 26.30 -17.46
CA ARG A 154 0.16 27.16 -18.55
C ARG A 154 1.38 27.85 -19.12
N LYS A 155 1.88 27.36 -20.24
CA LYS A 155 2.77 28.12 -21.13
C LYS A 155 1.99 29.33 -21.62
N THR A 156 2.22 30.49 -21.03
CA THR A 156 1.85 31.76 -21.63
C THR A 156 2.80 32.01 -22.79
N ASN A 157 2.32 31.80 -24.00
CA ASN A 157 2.93 32.33 -25.20
C ASN A 157 2.84 33.87 -25.13
N GLN A 158 3.89 34.55 -24.72
CA GLN A 158 4.06 35.96 -25.02
C GLN A 158 4.61 36.07 -26.44
N GLY A 159 3.70 36.38 -27.38
CA GLY A 159 4.06 36.81 -28.73
C GLY A 159 4.86 38.10 -28.66
N ARG A 160 6.05 38.07 -29.22
CA ARG A 160 6.80 39.29 -29.61
C ARG A 160 6.04 39.94 -30.73
N ILE A 161 5.58 41.15 -30.51
CA ILE A 161 5.19 42.07 -31.58
C ILE A 161 6.39 43.01 -31.77
N GLN A 162 6.86 43.07 -33.00
CA GLN A 162 7.80 44.06 -33.45
C GLN A 162 7.10 45.39 -33.62
#